data_04eb7fa33167a249a346d77625fc1a3c
#
_entry.id   04eb7fa33167a249a346d77625fc1a3c
#
_cell.length_a   1.000
_cell.length_b   1.000
_cell.length_c   1.000
_cell.angle_alpha   90.00
_cell.angle_beta   90.00
_cell.angle_gamma   90.00
#
_symmetry.space_group_name_H-M   'P 1'
#
loop_
_entity.id
_entity.type
_entity.pdbx_description
1 polymer ?
#
loop_
_entity_poly.entity_id
_entity_poly.type
_entity_poly.pdbx_seq_one_letter_code
_entity_poly.pdbx_strand_id
1 'polypeptide(L)'
;QLFETEVLADVCFGPKNLGFTKEEAEEKAKAALRMVGMGEEYDKSSPFELSGGQKRRVAIAGVLAMDPEVLILDEPTAGLDPRGRDEVLDQVSALQRSRGITVILVSHSMEDVAKYVDRLIVMNQGEVRFDGRPVDVFHHYKELEEIGLAAPQTTYLMQELKKQGANVNTDATTVEEAADAIEAWLK
;
A
#
# COMPACT_ATOMS: atom_id res chain seq x y z
N GLN A 1 -6.09 -10.45 -11.25
CA GLN A 1 -7.31 -10.59 -12.06
C GLN A 1 -8.22 -11.62 -11.40
N LEU A 2 -9.53 -11.39 -11.46
CA LEU A 2 -10.55 -12.30 -10.93
C LEU A 2 -11.17 -13.05 -12.11
N PHE A 3 -11.22 -14.37 -12.04
CA PHE A 3 -11.58 -15.24 -13.17
C PHE A 3 -12.77 -16.16 -12.88
N GLU A 4 -13.00 -16.49 -11.60
CA GLU A 4 -14.01 -17.45 -11.18
C GLU A 4 -15.37 -16.77 -10.95
N THR A 5 -16.41 -17.60 -10.84
CA THR A 5 -17.79 -17.15 -10.60
C THR A 5 -18.06 -16.81 -9.14
N GLU A 6 -17.26 -17.36 -8.22
CA GLU A 6 -17.36 -17.16 -6.77
C GLU A 6 -16.01 -16.71 -6.20
N VAL A 7 -16.06 -15.84 -5.20
CA VAL A 7 -14.88 -15.28 -4.50
C VAL A 7 -14.00 -16.40 -3.93
N LEU A 8 -14.58 -17.36 -3.22
CA LEU A 8 -13.80 -18.44 -2.64
C LEU A 8 -13.12 -19.30 -3.70
N ALA A 9 -13.81 -19.59 -4.80
CA ALA A 9 -13.24 -20.36 -5.91
C ALA A 9 -12.05 -19.64 -6.54
N ASP A 10 -12.14 -18.31 -6.72
CA ASP A 10 -11.10 -17.47 -7.27
C ASP A 10 -9.84 -17.46 -6.39
N VAL A 11 -10.01 -17.32 -5.08
CA VAL A 11 -8.88 -17.34 -4.12
C VAL A 11 -8.27 -18.74 -3.99
N CYS A 12 -9.03 -19.82 -4.18
CA CYS A 12 -8.54 -21.20 -4.21
C CYS A 12 -7.67 -21.51 -5.45
N PHE A 13 -7.73 -20.70 -6.50
CA PHE A 13 -7.05 -20.97 -7.76
C PHE A 13 -5.53 -21.11 -7.60
N GLY A 14 -4.90 -20.17 -6.88
CA GLY A 14 -3.46 -20.20 -6.61
C GLY A 14 -3.01 -21.47 -5.88
N PRO A 15 -3.55 -21.77 -4.69
CA PRO A 15 -3.24 -22.98 -3.94
C PRO A 15 -3.43 -24.27 -4.73
N LYS A 16 -4.52 -24.40 -5.48
CA LYS A 16 -4.77 -25.57 -6.35
C LYS A 16 -3.67 -25.75 -7.39
N ASN A 17 -3.20 -24.67 -8.01
CA ASN A 17 -2.10 -24.74 -8.98
C ASN A 17 -0.75 -25.11 -8.35
N LEU A 18 -0.59 -24.87 -7.05
CA LEU A 18 0.56 -25.32 -6.27
C LEU A 18 0.45 -26.79 -5.84
N GLY A 19 -0.65 -27.49 -6.17
CA GLY A 19 -0.84 -28.91 -5.90
C GLY A 19 -1.50 -29.21 -4.54
N PHE A 20 -2.06 -28.23 -3.85
CA PHE A 20 -2.86 -28.46 -2.64
C PHE A 20 -4.17 -29.17 -2.98
N THR A 21 -4.66 -30.02 -2.07
CA THR A 21 -5.99 -30.63 -2.18
C THR A 21 -7.08 -29.57 -2.17
N LYS A 22 -8.30 -29.95 -2.54
CA LYS A 22 -9.44 -29.02 -2.53
C LYS A 22 -9.68 -28.46 -1.12
N GLU A 23 -9.64 -29.33 -0.12
CA GLU A 23 -9.87 -29.00 1.29
C GLU A 23 -8.77 -28.04 1.81
N GLU A 24 -7.51 -28.34 1.55
CA GLU A 24 -6.39 -27.48 1.92
C GLU A 24 -6.45 -26.11 1.23
N ALA A 25 -6.81 -26.08 -0.05
CA ALA A 25 -6.96 -24.84 -0.81
C ALA A 25 -8.10 -23.97 -0.26
N GLU A 26 -9.23 -24.58 0.13
CA GLU A 26 -10.35 -23.87 0.76
C GLU A 26 -9.97 -23.30 2.14
N GLU A 27 -9.25 -24.04 2.97
CA GLU A 27 -8.77 -23.54 4.26
C GLU A 27 -7.83 -22.35 4.11
N LYS A 28 -6.84 -22.46 3.20
CA LYS A 28 -5.90 -21.38 2.88
C LYS A 28 -6.63 -20.14 2.33
N ALA A 29 -7.56 -20.33 1.41
CA ALA A 29 -8.35 -19.26 0.81
C ALA A 29 -9.20 -18.52 1.86
N LYS A 30 -9.92 -19.24 2.72
CA LYS A 30 -10.69 -18.63 3.81
C LYS A 30 -9.82 -17.89 4.82
N ALA A 31 -8.65 -18.44 5.15
CA ALA A 31 -7.69 -17.75 5.99
C ALA A 31 -7.22 -16.44 5.34
N ALA A 32 -6.88 -16.48 4.06
CA ALA A 32 -6.43 -15.30 3.31
C ALA A 32 -7.54 -14.23 3.16
N LEU A 33 -8.79 -14.65 2.89
CA LEU A 33 -9.93 -13.72 2.84
C LEU A 33 -10.14 -13.00 4.18
N ARG A 34 -10.09 -13.72 5.30
CA ARG A 34 -10.20 -13.11 6.63
C ARG A 34 -9.07 -12.09 6.89
N MET A 35 -7.85 -12.35 6.43
CA MET A 35 -6.71 -11.42 6.59
C MET A 35 -6.91 -10.10 5.89
N VAL A 36 -7.61 -10.08 4.76
CA VAL A 36 -7.94 -8.85 4.02
C VAL A 36 -9.31 -8.27 4.40
N GLY A 37 -9.88 -8.71 5.51
CA GLY A 37 -11.17 -8.21 6.01
C GLY A 37 -12.38 -8.60 5.16
N MET A 38 -12.30 -9.73 4.45
CA MET A 38 -13.42 -10.34 3.73
C MET A 38 -13.97 -11.52 4.55
N GLY A 39 -15.21 -11.40 5.01
CA GLY A 39 -15.89 -12.45 5.79
C GLY A 39 -16.46 -13.56 4.92
N GLU A 40 -16.96 -14.63 5.59
CA GLU A 40 -17.52 -15.80 4.92
C GLU A 40 -18.80 -15.50 4.11
N GLU A 41 -19.45 -14.37 4.39
CA GLU A 41 -20.61 -13.88 3.63
C GLU A 41 -20.29 -13.60 2.16
N TYR A 42 -19.03 -13.38 1.84
CA TYR A 42 -18.55 -13.13 0.47
C TYR A 42 -18.14 -14.41 -0.28
N ASP A 43 -18.00 -15.56 0.40
CA ASP A 43 -17.45 -16.79 -0.21
C ASP A 43 -18.16 -17.19 -1.51
N LYS A 44 -19.49 -17.07 -1.54
CA LYS A 44 -20.34 -17.40 -2.69
C LYS A 44 -20.74 -16.18 -3.54
N SER A 45 -20.28 -15.00 -3.17
CA SER A 45 -20.56 -13.79 -3.94
C SER A 45 -19.82 -13.82 -5.26
N SER A 46 -20.44 -13.24 -6.29
CA SER A 46 -19.75 -13.03 -7.56
C SER A 46 -18.67 -11.94 -7.41
N PRO A 47 -17.42 -12.19 -7.82
CA PRO A 47 -16.39 -11.16 -7.80
C PRO A 47 -16.78 -9.91 -8.60
N PHE A 48 -17.67 -10.05 -9.58
CA PHE A 48 -18.10 -8.94 -10.43
C PHE A 48 -19.05 -7.97 -9.72
N GLU A 49 -19.76 -8.42 -8.68
CA GLU A 49 -20.68 -7.61 -7.87
C GLU A 49 -19.98 -6.82 -6.75
N LEU A 50 -18.70 -7.09 -6.51
CA LEU A 50 -17.92 -6.43 -5.48
C LEU A 50 -17.56 -4.98 -5.85
N SER A 51 -17.40 -4.12 -4.84
CA SER A 51 -16.79 -2.79 -5.02
C SER A 51 -15.33 -2.88 -5.48
N GLY A 52 -14.78 -1.79 -6.01
CA GLY A 52 -13.38 -1.76 -6.45
C GLY A 52 -12.39 -2.16 -5.34
N GLY A 53 -12.58 -1.64 -4.11
CA GLY A 53 -11.76 -2.00 -2.95
C GLY A 53 -11.90 -3.46 -2.54
N GLN A 54 -13.13 -4.00 -2.56
CA GLN A 54 -13.37 -5.42 -2.29
C GLN A 54 -12.72 -6.32 -3.34
N LYS A 55 -12.84 -5.99 -4.63
CA LYS A 55 -12.15 -6.71 -5.72
C LYS A 55 -10.64 -6.75 -5.50
N ARG A 56 -10.06 -5.61 -5.11
CA ARG A 56 -8.61 -5.52 -4.83
C ARG A 56 -8.21 -6.40 -3.65
N ARG A 57 -8.99 -6.38 -2.57
CA ARG A 57 -8.74 -7.24 -1.39
C ARG A 57 -8.85 -8.72 -1.73
N VAL A 58 -9.82 -9.14 -2.52
CA VAL A 58 -9.94 -10.52 -2.99
C VAL A 58 -8.74 -10.92 -3.85
N ALA A 59 -8.29 -10.06 -4.77
CA ALA A 59 -7.11 -10.31 -5.58
C ALA A 59 -5.82 -10.47 -4.71
N ILE A 60 -5.66 -9.65 -3.68
CA ILE A 60 -4.57 -9.77 -2.71
C ILE A 60 -4.69 -11.10 -1.94
N ALA A 61 -5.89 -11.48 -1.50
CA ALA A 61 -6.14 -12.75 -0.82
C ALA A 61 -5.74 -13.94 -1.69
N GLY A 62 -6.00 -13.91 -3.01
CA GLY A 62 -5.60 -14.94 -3.96
C GLY A 62 -4.09 -15.18 -3.99
N VAL A 63 -3.28 -14.13 -3.84
CA VAL A 63 -1.83 -14.27 -3.71
C VAL A 63 -1.43 -14.75 -2.32
N LEU A 64 -2.04 -14.19 -1.27
CA LEU A 64 -1.74 -14.55 0.12
C LEU A 64 -2.08 -16.01 0.47
N ALA A 65 -3.08 -16.59 -0.18
CA ALA A 65 -3.44 -18.00 -0.02
C ALA A 65 -2.32 -18.96 -0.43
N MET A 66 -1.36 -18.47 -1.24
CA MET A 66 -0.15 -19.22 -1.63
C MET A 66 0.99 -19.11 -0.60
N ASP A 67 0.78 -18.36 0.50
CA ASP A 67 1.75 -18.14 1.59
C ASP A 67 3.11 -17.57 1.12
N PRO A 68 3.12 -16.43 0.42
CA PRO A 68 4.34 -15.86 -0.13
C PRO A 68 5.23 -15.24 0.96
N GLU A 69 6.55 -15.32 0.80
CA GLU A 69 7.53 -14.58 1.61
C GLU A 69 7.64 -13.11 1.17
N VAL A 70 7.37 -12.84 -0.10
CA VAL A 70 7.41 -11.51 -0.71
C VAL A 70 6.11 -11.24 -1.47
N LEU A 71 5.45 -10.15 -1.13
CA LEU A 71 4.24 -9.66 -1.81
C LEU A 71 4.57 -8.40 -2.61
N ILE A 72 4.42 -8.46 -3.93
CA ILE A 72 4.61 -7.31 -4.82
C ILE A 72 3.24 -6.78 -5.24
N LEU A 73 2.99 -5.51 -4.97
CA LEU A 73 1.75 -4.80 -5.30
C LEU A 73 2.06 -3.67 -6.27
N ASP A 74 1.58 -3.82 -7.49
CA ASP A 74 1.72 -2.80 -8.54
C ASP A 74 0.43 -1.97 -8.60
N GLU A 75 0.55 -0.67 -8.27
CA GLU A 75 -0.54 0.30 -8.23
C GLU A 75 -1.81 -0.24 -7.50
N PRO A 76 -1.70 -0.76 -6.26
CA PRO A 76 -2.82 -1.44 -5.61
C PRO A 76 -4.00 -0.51 -5.30
N THR A 77 -3.79 0.81 -5.31
CA THR A 77 -4.80 1.83 -4.98
C THR A 77 -5.37 2.54 -6.22
N ALA A 78 -4.90 2.18 -7.41
CA ALA A 78 -5.35 2.82 -8.65
C ALA A 78 -6.88 2.67 -8.85
N GLY A 79 -7.54 3.80 -9.09
CA GLY A 79 -8.99 3.85 -9.34
C GLY A 79 -9.88 3.67 -8.11
N LEU A 80 -9.31 3.64 -6.91
CA LEU A 80 -10.06 3.64 -5.66
C LEU A 80 -10.30 5.07 -5.18
N ASP A 81 -11.42 5.26 -4.47
CA ASP A 81 -11.67 6.47 -3.69
C ASP A 81 -10.70 6.54 -2.48
N PRO A 82 -10.57 7.70 -1.82
CA PRO A 82 -9.64 7.85 -0.70
C PRO A 82 -9.85 6.83 0.42
N ARG A 83 -11.09 6.52 0.76
CA ARG A 83 -11.42 5.56 1.81
C ARG A 83 -11.03 4.13 1.41
N GLY A 84 -11.35 3.71 0.18
CA GLY A 84 -10.98 2.39 -0.33
C GLY A 84 -9.46 2.22 -0.44
N ARG A 85 -8.73 3.31 -0.75
CA ARG A 85 -7.27 3.35 -0.75
C ARG A 85 -6.70 3.06 0.64
N ASP A 86 -7.14 3.82 1.66
CA ASP A 86 -6.69 3.64 3.03
C ASP A 86 -7.03 2.23 3.54
N GLU A 87 -8.24 1.74 3.28
CA GLU A 87 -8.66 0.38 3.69
C GLU A 87 -7.72 -0.70 3.13
N VAL A 88 -7.31 -0.61 1.86
CA VAL A 88 -6.40 -1.59 1.23
C VAL A 88 -5.00 -1.50 1.82
N LEU A 89 -4.43 -0.29 1.94
CA LEU A 89 -3.07 -0.11 2.43
C LEU A 89 -2.93 -0.42 3.94
N ASP A 90 -3.93 -0.06 4.74
CA ASP A 90 -3.98 -0.42 6.16
C ASP A 90 -4.01 -1.94 6.36
N GLN A 91 -4.78 -2.66 5.55
CA GLN A 91 -4.81 -4.14 5.57
C GLN A 91 -3.45 -4.73 5.18
N VAL A 92 -2.81 -4.21 4.13
CA VAL A 92 -1.48 -4.66 3.69
C VAL A 92 -0.43 -4.40 4.79
N SER A 93 -0.47 -3.22 5.41
CA SER A 93 0.43 -2.86 6.51
C SER A 93 0.22 -3.74 7.75
N ALA A 94 -1.03 -4.01 8.12
CA ALA A 94 -1.35 -4.92 9.22
C ALA A 94 -0.86 -6.36 8.93
N LEU A 95 -1.00 -6.81 7.69
CA LEU A 95 -0.52 -8.11 7.24
C LEU A 95 1.01 -8.22 7.32
N GLN A 96 1.72 -7.21 6.80
CA GLN A 96 3.18 -7.14 6.85
C GLN A 96 3.68 -7.25 8.32
N ARG A 97 3.08 -6.47 9.23
CA ARG A 97 3.44 -6.51 10.65
C ARG A 97 3.14 -7.84 11.33
N SER A 98 1.99 -8.46 11.02
CA SER A 98 1.56 -9.69 11.69
C SER A 98 2.26 -10.95 11.18
N ARG A 99 2.67 -10.98 9.91
CA ARG A 99 3.30 -12.14 9.27
C ARG A 99 4.81 -11.99 9.03
N GLY A 100 5.36 -10.77 9.12
CA GLY A 100 6.76 -10.51 8.84
C GLY A 100 7.15 -10.72 7.38
N ILE A 101 6.18 -10.68 6.45
CA ILE A 101 6.45 -10.78 5.01
C ILE A 101 7.08 -9.49 4.49
N THR A 102 7.86 -9.59 3.43
CA THR A 102 8.34 -8.42 2.70
C THR A 102 7.25 -7.93 1.75
N VAL A 103 6.89 -6.65 1.83
CA VAL A 103 5.96 -6.02 0.88
C VAL A 103 6.72 -5.03 0.00
N ILE A 104 6.59 -5.18 -1.31
CA ILE A 104 7.10 -4.23 -2.29
C ILE A 104 5.89 -3.52 -2.90
N LEU A 105 5.77 -2.22 -2.62
CA LEU A 105 4.72 -1.37 -3.14
C LEU A 105 5.26 -0.54 -4.31
N VAL A 106 4.72 -0.73 -5.52
CA VAL A 106 4.97 0.15 -6.66
C VAL A 106 3.81 1.14 -6.72
N SER A 107 4.10 2.42 -6.60
CA SER A 107 3.10 3.49 -6.59
C SER A 107 3.69 4.80 -7.09
N HIS A 108 2.82 5.64 -7.64
CA HIS A 108 3.10 7.04 -7.95
C HIS A 108 2.46 8.02 -6.94
N SER A 109 1.77 7.52 -5.92
CA SER A 109 1.22 8.33 -4.82
C SER A 109 2.29 8.55 -3.75
N MET A 110 2.82 9.76 -3.70
CA MET A 110 3.84 10.12 -2.71
C MET A 110 3.31 10.14 -1.28
N GLU A 111 2.02 10.45 -1.12
CA GLU A 111 1.33 10.38 0.17
C GLU A 111 1.24 8.95 0.70
N ASP A 112 0.90 7.98 -0.17
CA ASP A 112 0.86 6.56 0.21
C ASP A 112 2.26 6.06 0.58
N VAL A 113 3.27 6.42 -0.22
CA VAL A 113 4.67 6.08 0.05
C VAL A 113 5.13 6.69 1.37
N ALA A 114 4.85 7.98 1.63
CA ALA A 114 5.23 8.63 2.87
C ALA A 114 4.63 7.95 4.12
N LYS A 115 3.39 7.47 4.01
CA LYS A 115 2.62 6.92 5.13
C LYS A 115 2.92 5.44 5.41
N TYR A 116 3.20 4.63 4.39
CA TYR A 116 3.14 3.17 4.49
C TYR A 116 4.47 2.44 4.30
N VAL A 117 5.55 3.10 3.84
CA VAL A 117 6.80 2.39 3.55
C VAL A 117 7.94 2.84 4.46
N ASP A 118 8.81 1.89 4.81
CA ASP A 118 10.01 2.13 5.63
C ASP A 118 11.23 2.48 4.75
N ARG A 119 11.23 2.05 3.48
CA ARG A 119 12.30 2.27 2.51
C ARG A 119 11.71 2.64 1.16
N LEU A 120 12.23 3.69 0.56
CA LEU A 120 11.85 4.19 -0.75
C LEU A 120 13.00 4.02 -1.74
N ILE A 121 12.72 3.37 -2.86
CA ILE A 121 13.64 3.26 -4.00
C ILE A 121 13.01 4.03 -5.17
N VAL A 122 13.68 5.07 -5.62
CA VAL A 122 13.26 5.87 -6.78
C VAL A 122 14.02 5.42 -8.01
N MET A 123 13.26 4.98 -9.03
CA MET A 123 13.79 4.55 -10.32
C MET A 123 13.64 5.66 -11.35
N ASN A 124 14.70 5.93 -12.12
CA ASN A 124 14.65 6.82 -13.28
C ASN A 124 15.47 6.24 -14.42
N GLN A 125 14.89 6.13 -15.61
CA GLN A 125 15.56 5.63 -16.84
C GLN A 125 16.25 4.25 -16.65
N GLY A 126 15.67 3.38 -15.82
CA GLY A 126 16.20 2.04 -15.55
C GLY A 126 17.29 1.97 -14.47
N GLU A 127 17.65 3.10 -13.85
CA GLU A 127 18.63 3.18 -12.78
C GLU A 127 18.01 3.61 -11.45
N VAL A 128 18.61 3.18 -10.34
CA VAL A 128 18.23 3.65 -9.01
C VAL A 128 18.78 5.07 -8.81
N ARG A 129 17.89 6.04 -8.64
CA ARG A 129 18.24 7.45 -8.43
C ARG A 129 18.39 7.77 -6.94
N PHE A 130 17.47 7.29 -6.13
CA PHE A 130 17.50 7.41 -4.67
C PHE A 130 17.15 6.07 -4.03
N ASP A 131 17.71 5.81 -2.86
CA ASP A 131 17.45 4.64 -2.03
C ASP A 131 17.67 5.03 -0.57
N GLY A 132 16.60 5.05 0.23
CA GLY A 132 16.67 5.48 1.62
C GLY A 132 15.31 5.49 2.30
N ARG A 133 15.25 6.09 3.49
CA ARG A 133 13.97 6.34 4.16
C ARG A 133 13.18 7.41 3.39
N PRO A 134 11.85 7.36 3.38
CA PRO A 134 11.04 8.37 2.69
C PRO A 134 11.42 9.80 3.05
N VAL A 135 11.61 10.11 4.33
CA VAL A 135 12.00 11.45 4.78
C VAL A 135 13.32 11.93 4.16
N ASP A 136 14.33 11.04 4.09
CA ASP A 136 15.64 11.39 3.54
C ASP A 136 15.53 11.65 2.03
N VAL A 137 14.76 10.83 1.31
CA VAL A 137 14.52 11.00 -0.12
C VAL A 137 13.70 12.25 -0.42
N PHE A 138 12.66 12.55 0.36
CA PHE A 138 11.81 13.73 0.13
C PHE A 138 12.51 15.06 0.48
N HIS A 139 13.62 15.07 1.21
CA HIS A 139 14.47 16.24 1.32
C HIS A 139 15.05 16.67 -0.03
N HIS A 140 15.20 15.74 -0.99
CA HIS A 140 15.64 15.98 -2.35
C HIS A 140 14.47 16.34 -3.29
N TYR A 141 13.40 16.97 -2.78
CA TYR A 141 12.17 17.23 -3.56
C TYR A 141 12.41 17.96 -4.88
N LYS A 142 13.39 18.87 -4.95
CA LYS A 142 13.75 19.58 -6.20
C LYS A 142 14.36 18.63 -7.25
N GLU A 143 15.21 17.71 -6.82
CA GLU A 143 15.81 16.72 -7.71
C GLU A 143 14.76 15.68 -8.15
N LEU A 144 13.77 15.39 -7.32
CA LEU A 144 12.61 14.58 -7.70
C LEU A 144 11.77 15.28 -8.77
N GLU A 145 11.53 16.60 -8.65
CA GLU A 145 10.85 17.41 -9.68
C GLU A 145 11.57 17.39 -11.03
N GLU A 146 12.91 17.44 -11.03
CA GLU A 146 13.73 17.40 -12.26
C GLU A 146 13.53 16.08 -13.04
N ILE A 147 13.17 14.98 -12.36
CA ILE A 147 12.88 13.68 -12.98
C ILE A 147 11.39 13.42 -13.14
N GLY A 148 10.53 14.44 -12.91
CA GLY A 148 9.08 14.38 -13.11
C GLY A 148 8.31 13.74 -11.97
N LEU A 149 8.91 13.61 -10.77
CA LEU A 149 8.24 13.15 -9.56
C LEU A 149 7.97 14.33 -8.62
N ALA A 150 6.95 14.19 -7.77
CA ALA A 150 6.68 15.14 -6.69
C ALA A 150 7.12 14.57 -5.34
N ALA A 151 7.22 15.42 -4.31
CA ALA A 151 7.19 15.01 -2.92
C ALA A 151 5.75 15.11 -2.38
N PRO A 152 5.46 14.59 -1.17
CA PRO A 152 4.18 14.84 -0.50
C PRO A 152 3.89 16.34 -0.34
N GLN A 153 2.62 16.73 -0.40
CA GLN A 153 2.21 18.14 -0.24
C GLN A 153 2.67 18.73 1.10
N THR A 154 2.73 17.92 2.13
CA THR A 154 3.25 18.29 3.45
C THR A 154 4.71 18.71 3.40
N THR A 155 5.54 18.03 2.62
CA THR A 155 6.95 18.42 2.42
C THR A 155 7.07 19.84 1.88
N TYR A 156 6.30 20.18 0.85
CA TYR A 156 6.29 21.54 0.29
C TYR A 156 5.80 22.58 1.29
N LEU A 157 4.72 22.29 2.03
CA LEU A 157 4.19 23.17 3.07
C LEU A 157 5.24 23.49 4.15
N MET A 158 5.89 22.45 4.68
CA MET A 158 6.87 22.62 5.75
C MET A 158 8.11 23.37 5.28
N GLN A 159 8.57 23.13 4.05
CA GLN A 159 9.66 23.89 3.44
C GLN A 159 9.29 25.35 3.21
N GLU A 160 8.07 25.65 2.81
CA GLU A 160 7.60 27.02 2.61
C GLU A 160 7.46 27.78 3.93
N LEU A 161 6.91 27.17 4.96
CA LEU A 161 6.86 27.76 6.31
C LEU A 161 8.26 28.09 6.83
N LYS A 162 9.24 27.21 6.65
CA LYS A 162 10.63 27.46 7.03
C LYS A 162 11.24 28.62 6.27
N LYS A 163 10.99 28.75 4.95
CA LYS A 163 11.45 29.89 4.15
C LYS A 163 10.87 31.21 4.62
N GLN A 164 9.64 31.21 5.13
CA GLN A 164 8.97 32.40 5.69
C GLN A 164 9.40 32.71 7.13
N GLY A 165 10.38 31.98 7.68
CA GLY A 165 10.98 32.22 8.98
C GLY A 165 10.37 31.45 10.15
N ALA A 166 9.44 30.51 9.89
CA ALA A 166 8.92 29.61 10.91
C ALA A 166 10.00 28.59 11.32
N ASN A 167 10.20 28.42 12.63
CA ASN A 167 11.12 27.41 13.16
C ASN A 167 10.43 26.05 13.30
N VAL A 168 9.97 25.49 12.15
CA VAL A 168 9.29 24.21 12.07
C VAL A 168 10.25 23.09 11.68
N ASN A 169 9.99 21.87 12.20
CA ASN A 169 10.67 20.67 11.70
C ASN A 169 10.18 20.33 10.29
N THR A 170 11.09 20.26 9.32
CA THR A 170 10.78 19.97 7.92
C THR A 170 10.84 18.48 7.55
N ASP A 171 11.03 17.61 8.52
CA ASP A 171 11.06 16.15 8.31
C ASP A 171 9.65 15.54 8.18
N ALA A 172 8.60 16.32 8.49
CA ALA A 172 7.23 15.87 8.38
C ALA A 172 6.86 15.56 6.92
N THR A 173 6.46 14.33 6.67
CA THR A 173 6.06 13.80 5.36
C THR A 173 4.58 13.46 5.29
N THR A 174 3.92 13.28 6.44
CA THR A 174 2.48 13.03 6.57
C THR A 174 1.75 14.25 7.14
N VAL A 175 0.42 14.27 6.98
CA VAL A 175 -0.43 15.37 7.51
C VAL A 175 -0.37 15.42 9.01
N GLU A 176 -0.39 14.27 9.67
CA GLU A 176 -0.32 14.13 11.13
C GLU A 176 1.02 14.69 11.66
N GLU A 177 2.14 14.28 11.07
CA GLU A 177 3.46 14.79 11.45
C GLU A 177 3.60 16.31 11.24
N ALA A 178 3.04 16.82 10.14
CA ALA A 178 3.05 18.25 9.86
C ALA A 178 2.20 19.03 10.87
N ALA A 179 1.02 18.51 11.23
CA ALA A 179 0.16 19.12 12.25
C ALA A 179 0.87 19.18 13.61
N ASP A 180 1.48 18.09 14.04
CA ASP A 180 2.24 18.03 15.30
C ASP A 180 3.43 19.01 15.30
N ALA A 181 4.17 19.11 14.20
CA ALA A 181 5.30 20.02 14.07
C ALA A 181 4.88 21.50 14.09
N ILE A 182 3.75 21.84 13.45
CA ILE A 182 3.19 23.19 13.47
C ILE A 182 2.65 23.54 14.86
N GLU A 183 1.93 22.61 15.49
CA GLU A 183 1.41 22.81 16.86
C GLU A 183 2.55 23.01 17.86
N ALA A 184 3.64 22.27 17.75
CA ALA A 184 4.82 22.43 18.60
C ALA A 184 5.51 23.79 18.39
N TRP A 185 5.51 24.33 17.18
CA TRP A 185 6.08 25.65 16.88
C TRP A 185 5.20 26.80 17.40
N LEU A 186 3.86 26.64 17.42
CA LEU A 186 2.92 27.67 17.88
C LEU A 186 2.85 27.80 19.41
N LYS A 187 3.34 26.84 20.20
CA LYS A 187 3.43 26.85 21.66
C LYS A 187 4.68 27.55 22.16
#